data_6bb0cf6e4c2d1173f1e4ead33034398f
#
_entry.id   6bb0cf6e4c2d1173f1e4ead33034398f
#
_cell.length_a   1.000
_cell.length_b   1.000
_cell.length_c   1.000
_cell.angle_alpha   90.00
_cell.angle_beta   90.00
_cell.angle_gamma   90.00
#
_symmetry.space_group_name_H-M   'P 1'
#
loop_
_entity.id
_entity.type
_entity.pdbx_description
1 polymer ?
#
loop_
_entity_poly.entity_id
_entity_poly.type
_entity_poly.pdbx_seq_one_letter_code
_entity_poly.pdbx_strand_id
1 'polypeptide(L)'
;MEKCLLEDILGGIGDIEDFAEAAADLSRFSRNKRLYDYQREAVHNCLKLLYLYYRDYRFEGENTGKSKERLMEVYEEARPGFSLENRLGKYTKDRRRSLNEKFVYFTRNRYFKQTFGDGGEYIEAKHFYNRCAFWMATASGKSVVIVKLIDLLKRLMDRNLIPEKPILLLTPKDYIVEQIMREAEDFGGDPDGENEMEFISLKDFEGYDKPISAGSTDVFYYRSDLIREKSTENFISHCDVDNDGNWYVILDEAHRGDNDYSLAKGYFTALTRNGFLFNFSATFADEIDFQTTLYNFNLEKFIEHRYGKNIFLSNTLYTFRRSGSELDELEKQKEVIKSFIVYSAIRRSRAERGLYHSPLLMTLVGTVNTGHSDLKTYFRIIELLVNGKIERELYLEAKRELLEREFQGDRIRYSLGKESLEITDKVYSGKSFFELLEETEITTILSDLFHSSTFGKIEFIHSEDVQETGMKLETSEKIFGLIKLGE
;
A
#
# COMPACT_ATOMS: atom_id res chain seq x y z
N MET A 1 13.76 14.78 -5.46
CA MET A 1 13.74 13.40 -4.90
C MET A 1 15.00 12.67 -5.30
N GLU A 2 15.61 11.92 -4.40
CA GLU A 2 16.68 10.99 -4.76
C GLU A 2 16.09 9.93 -5.69
N LYS A 3 16.72 9.67 -6.83
CA LYS A 3 16.23 8.68 -7.80
C LYS A 3 16.45 7.27 -7.26
N CYS A 4 15.54 6.36 -7.58
CA CYS A 4 15.68 4.94 -7.26
C CYS A 4 16.80 4.36 -8.13
N LEU A 5 17.87 3.88 -7.52
CA LEU A 5 19.07 3.48 -8.27
C LEU A 5 18.80 2.31 -9.20
N LEU A 6 18.04 1.31 -8.76
CA LEU A 6 17.70 0.16 -9.61
C LEU A 6 16.87 0.57 -10.83
N GLU A 7 15.88 1.46 -10.65
CA GLU A 7 15.05 1.97 -11.77
C GLU A 7 15.93 2.66 -12.84
N ASP A 8 16.90 3.48 -12.41
CA ASP A 8 17.86 4.13 -13.33
C ASP A 8 18.75 3.10 -14.06
N ILE A 9 19.25 2.09 -13.36
CA ILE A 9 20.05 0.99 -13.94
C ILE A 9 19.24 0.27 -15.02
N LEU A 10 18.01 -0.13 -14.72
CA LEU A 10 17.15 -0.88 -15.64
C LEU A 10 16.73 -0.06 -16.85
N GLY A 11 16.63 1.27 -16.70
CA GLY A 11 16.41 2.20 -17.81
C GLY A 11 17.54 2.20 -18.84
N GLY A 12 18.76 1.88 -18.44
CA GLY A 12 19.95 1.77 -19.32
C GLY A 12 20.10 0.42 -20.01
N ILE A 13 19.33 -0.60 -19.64
CA ILE A 13 19.42 -1.94 -20.22
C ILE A 13 18.65 -1.97 -21.54
N GLY A 14 19.35 -2.36 -22.62
CA GLY A 14 18.80 -2.49 -23.95
C GLY A 14 18.13 -3.83 -24.20
N ASP A 15 18.59 -4.57 -25.20
CA ASP A 15 18.07 -5.89 -25.60
C ASP A 15 18.30 -6.94 -24.51
N ILE A 16 17.28 -7.74 -24.24
CA ILE A 16 17.27 -8.81 -23.23
C ILE A 16 17.14 -10.20 -23.85
N GLU A 17 17.46 -10.32 -25.15
CA GLU A 17 17.56 -11.58 -25.90
C GLU A 17 16.35 -12.51 -25.69
N ASP A 18 16.63 -13.79 -25.34
CA ASP A 18 15.63 -14.84 -25.14
C ASP A 18 14.56 -14.49 -24.09
N PHE A 19 14.87 -13.61 -23.14
CA PHE A 19 13.89 -13.14 -22.15
C PHE A 19 12.79 -12.27 -22.78
N ALA A 20 13.08 -11.55 -23.88
CA ALA A 20 12.09 -10.77 -24.60
C ALA A 20 10.98 -11.66 -25.21
N GLU A 21 11.33 -12.86 -25.67
CA GLU A 21 10.35 -13.80 -26.22
C GLU A 21 9.41 -14.37 -25.13
N ALA A 22 9.91 -14.57 -23.90
CA ALA A 22 9.10 -15.00 -22.77
C ALA A 22 8.07 -13.92 -22.37
N ALA A 23 8.37 -12.67 -22.69
CA ALA A 23 7.55 -11.51 -22.41
C ALA A 23 6.60 -11.14 -23.58
N ALA A 24 6.47 -11.98 -24.59
CA ALA A 24 5.57 -11.71 -25.71
C ALA A 24 4.18 -11.30 -25.20
N ASP A 25 3.72 -10.14 -25.64
CA ASP A 25 2.45 -9.51 -25.26
C ASP A 25 2.26 -9.22 -23.75
N LEU A 26 3.21 -8.47 -23.16
CA LEU A 26 3.03 -7.91 -21.81
C LEU A 26 1.84 -6.94 -21.70
N SER A 27 1.29 -6.47 -22.80
CA SER A 27 0.16 -5.52 -22.79
C SER A 27 -1.17 -6.17 -22.44
N ARG A 28 -1.31 -7.47 -22.71
CA ARG A 28 -2.55 -8.22 -22.51
C ARG A 28 -2.58 -8.83 -21.11
N PHE A 29 -3.70 -8.72 -20.45
CA PHE A 29 -3.96 -9.37 -19.17
C PHE A 29 -5.01 -10.46 -19.31
N SER A 30 -6.19 -10.11 -19.82
CA SER A 30 -7.28 -11.06 -20.11
C SER A 30 -8.03 -10.61 -21.38
N ARG A 31 -9.13 -11.27 -21.71
CA ARG A 31 -9.99 -10.88 -22.84
C ARG A 31 -10.41 -9.41 -22.77
N ASN A 32 -10.73 -8.93 -21.57
CA ASN A 32 -11.36 -7.64 -21.33
C ASN A 32 -10.43 -6.62 -20.68
N LYS A 33 -9.27 -7.05 -20.16
CA LYS A 33 -8.32 -6.19 -19.48
C LYS A 33 -6.98 -6.12 -20.21
N ARG A 34 -6.47 -4.91 -20.34
CA ARG A 34 -5.10 -4.65 -20.78
C ARG A 34 -4.35 -3.95 -19.66
N LEU A 35 -3.06 -4.21 -19.56
CA LEU A 35 -2.20 -3.49 -18.66
C LEU A 35 -2.09 -2.03 -19.12
N TYR A 36 -2.18 -1.11 -18.19
CA TYR A 36 -1.79 0.27 -18.42
C TYR A 36 -0.28 0.36 -18.68
N ASP A 37 0.15 1.43 -19.33
CA ASP A 37 1.56 1.61 -19.70
C ASP A 37 2.50 1.48 -18.50
N TYR A 38 2.17 2.10 -17.37
CA TYR A 38 2.94 2.00 -16.14
C TYR A 38 2.98 0.58 -15.55
N GLN A 39 1.90 -0.20 -15.67
CA GLN A 39 1.87 -1.60 -15.21
C GLN A 39 2.75 -2.48 -16.10
N ARG A 40 2.68 -2.25 -17.40
CA ARG A 40 3.51 -2.94 -18.39
C ARG A 40 5.00 -2.63 -18.17
N GLU A 41 5.34 -1.36 -17.93
CA GLU A 41 6.69 -0.94 -17.64
C GLU A 41 7.24 -1.57 -16.35
N ALA A 42 6.44 -1.64 -15.30
CA ALA A 42 6.81 -2.33 -14.06
C ALA A 42 7.18 -3.80 -14.28
N VAL A 43 6.34 -4.54 -15.05
CA VAL A 43 6.60 -5.95 -15.38
C VAL A 43 7.83 -6.09 -16.30
N HIS A 44 8.00 -5.16 -17.24
CA HIS A 44 9.15 -5.16 -18.15
C HIS A 44 10.47 -4.88 -17.41
N ASN A 45 10.48 -3.96 -16.46
CA ASN A 45 11.64 -3.73 -15.61
C ASN A 45 11.98 -4.94 -14.74
N CYS A 46 10.95 -5.65 -14.25
CA CYS A 46 11.17 -6.91 -13.54
C CYS A 46 11.82 -7.97 -14.43
N LEU A 47 11.38 -8.09 -15.68
CA LEU A 47 11.98 -8.98 -16.66
C LEU A 47 13.46 -8.66 -16.91
N LYS A 48 13.80 -7.39 -17.09
CA LYS A 48 15.19 -6.93 -17.24
C LYS A 48 16.04 -7.28 -16.01
N LEU A 49 15.48 -7.13 -14.81
CA LEU A 49 16.18 -7.49 -13.57
C LEU A 49 16.42 -8.98 -13.48
N LEU A 50 15.42 -9.80 -13.80
CA LEU A 50 15.55 -11.25 -13.81
C LEU A 50 16.58 -11.72 -14.85
N TYR A 51 16.62 -11.07 -16.03
CA TYR A 51 17.67 -11.29 -17.02
C TYR A 51 19.06 -10.99 -16.43
N LEU A 52 19.28 -9.84 -15.80
CA LEU A 52 20.55 -9.51 -15.15
C LEU A 52 20.96 -10.54 -14.10
N TYR A 53 20.00 -11.03 -13.34
CA TYR A 53 20.26 -11.96 -12.25
C TYR A 53 20.51 -13.40 -12.75
N TYR A 54 19.75 -13.88 -13.75
CA TYR A 54 19.73 -15.26 -14.20
C TYR A 54 20.32 -15.52 -15.60
N ARG A 55 20.88 -14.51 -16.30
CA ARG A 55 21.29 -14.64 -17.70
C ARG A 55 22.18 -15.84 -18.03
N ASP A 56 23.01 -16.29 -17.08
CA ASP A 56 23.92 -17.42 -17.27
C ASP A 56 23.30 -18.77 -16.86
N TYR A 57 22.13 -18.75 -16.23
CA TYR A 57 21.50 -19.94 -15.63
C TYR A 57 21.32 -21.06 -16.67
N ARG A 58 20.87 -20.73 -17.86
CA ARG A 58 20.64 -21.70 -18.95
C ARG A 58 21.91 -22.48 -19.37
N PHE A 59 23.07 -21.86 -19.22
CA PHE A 59 24.35 -22.41 -19.70
C PHE A 59 25.19 -23.00 -18.57
N GLU A 60 25.16 -22.42 -17.39
CA GLU A 60 26.02 -22.76 -16.27
C GLU A 60 25.28 -23.43 -15.11
N GLY A 61 23.94 -23.50 -15.17
CA GLY A 61 23.14 -23.91 -14.05
C GLY A 61 22.99 -22.82 -12.98
N GLU A 62 22.34 -23.15 -11.89
CA GLU A 62 22.08 -22.19 -10.81
C GLU A 62 23.35 -21.92 -9.98
N ASN A 63 23.74 -20.67 -9.93
CA ASN A 63 24.78 -20.16 -9.04
C ASN A 63 24.35 -18.84 -8.42
N THR A 64 23.61 -18.92 -7.31
CA THR A 64 23.06 -17.76 -6.59
C THR A 64 24.15 -16.80 -6.11
N GLY A 65 25.33 -17.30 -5.72
CA GLY A 65 26.47 -16.48 -5.32
C GLY A 65 26.94 -15.58 -6.48
N LYS A 66 27.22 -16.17 -7.64
CA LYS A 66 27.61 -15.44 -8.87
C LYS A 66 26.56 -14.44 -9.31
N SER A 67 25.27 -14.82 -9.23
CA SER A 67 24.18 -13.91 -9.59
C SER A 67 24.09 -12.70 -8.68
N LYS A 68 24.31 -12.88 -7.37
CA LYS A 68 24.36 -11.77 -6.39
C LYS A 68 25.57 -10.87 -6.62
N GLU A 69 26.75 -11.45 -6.82
CA GLU A 69 27.98 -10.71 -7.13
C GLU A 69 27.80 -9.85 -8.38
N ARG A 70 27.18 -10.38 -9.43
CA ARG A 70 26.87 -9.63 -10.63
C ARG A 70 25.98 -8.42 -10.35
N LEU A 71 24.91 -8.57 -9.57
CA LEU A 71 24.09 -7.40 -9.21
C LEU A 71 24.87 -6.39 -8.38
N MET A 72 25.75 -6.83 -7.46
CA MET A 72 26.63 -5.92 -6.71
C MET A 72 27.51 -5.12 -7.65
N GLU A 73 28.13 -5.75 -8.65
CA GLU A 73 28.96 -5.08 -9.66
C GLU A 73 28.15 -4.05 -10.46
N VAL A 74 26.94 -4.41 -10.91
CA VAL A 74 26.06 -3.52 -11.65
C VAL A 74 25.67 -2.28 -10.83
N TYR A 75 25.40 -2.44 -9.54
CA TYR A 75 25.11 -1.32 -8.65
C TYR A 75 26.35 -0.41 -8.46
N GLU A 76 27.55 -1.00 -8.30
CA GLU A 76 28.79 -0.26 -8.14
C GLU A 76 29.19 0.48 -9.41
N GLU A 77 29.02 -0.12 -10.60
CA GLU A 77 29.28 0.51 -11.89
C GLU A 77 28.34 1.70 -12.14
N ALA A 78 27.06 1.55 -11.81
CA ALA A 78 26.06 2.61 -11.98
C ALA A 78 26.31 3.81 -11.05
N ARG A 79 26.85 3.57 -9.86
CA ARG A 79 27.16 4.60 -8.87
C ARG A 79 28.42 4.22 -8.08
N PRO A 80 29.63 4.60 -8.56
CA PRO A 80 30.88 4.30 -7.88
C PRO A 80 30.88 4.70 -6.38
N GLY A 81 31.30 3.79 -5.51
CA GLY A 81 31.23 3.96 -4.06
C GLY A 81 29.83 3.76 -3.47
N PHE A 82 28.85 3.34 -4.28
CA PHE A 82 27.58 2.86 -3.77
C PHE A 82 27.74 1.43 -3.25
N SER A 83 27.28 1.22 -2.03
CA SER A 83 27.13 -0.12 -1.47
C SER A 83 25.83 -0.12 -0.67
N LEU A 84 24.98 -1.12 -0.88
CA LEU A 84 23.85 -1.38 0.01
C LEU A 84 24.33 -1.53 1.45
N GLU A 85 25.53 -2.07 1.65
CA GLU A 85 26.17 -2.21 2.96
C GLU A 85 26.31 -0.89 3.69
N ASN A 86 26.81 0.15 3.02
CA ASN A 86 26.97 1.49 3.59
C ASN A 86 25.65 2.15 3.94
N ARG A 87 24.60 1.85 3.19
CA ARG A 87 23.24 2.41 3.39
C ARG A 87 22.51 1.70 4.52
N LEU A 88 22.61 0.39 4.58
CA LEU A 88 21.97 -0.44 5.60
C LEU A 88 22.60 -0.25 6.99
N GLY A 89 23.93 -0.02 7.07
CA GLY A 89 24.63 0.30 8.32
C GLY A 89 24.19 1.61 9.00
N LYS A 90 23.56 2.54 8.28
CA LYS A 90 23.05 3.79 8.86
C LYS A 90 21.78 3.61 9.68
N TYR A 91 21.06 2.52 9.49
CA TYR A 91 19.78 2.26 10.15
C TYR A 91 19.86 1.48 11.46
N THR A 92 21.05 1.08 11.89
CA THR A 92 21.20 0.49 13.21
C THR A 92 21.07 1.58 14.27
N LYS A 93 20.01 1.56 15.08
CA LYS A 93 19.76 2.52 16.18
C LYS A 93 20.83 2.45 17.28
N ASP A 94 21.63 1.42 17.31
CA ASP A 94 22.71 1.30 18.31
C ASP A 94 23.95 2.05 17.83
N ARG A 95 23.91 3.38 17.94
CA ARG A 95 25.03 4.29 17.66
C ARG A 95 26.32 3.98 18.44
N ARG A 96 26.30 3.03 19.36
CA ARG A 96 27.42 2.69 20.23
C ARG A 96 28.30 1.56 19.68
N ARG A 97 27.87 0.87 18.61
CA ARG A 97 28.69 -0.15 17.95
C ARG A 97 29.00 0.30 16.53
N SER A 98 30.27 0.63 16.28
CA SER A 98 30.77 0.66 14.91
C SER A 98 30.69 -0.78 14.39
N LEU A 99 29.64 -1.07 13.64
CA LEU A 99 29.50 -2.35 12.96
C LEU A 99 30.57 -2.39 11.87
N ASN A 100 31.36 -3.41 11.86
CA ASN A 100 32.24 -3.72 10.75
C ASN A 100 31.43 -3.69 9.45
N GLU A 101 31.96 -3.07 8.43
CA GLU A 101 31.34 -2.72 7.15
C GLU A 101 30.68 -3.86 6.37
N LYS A 102 30.71 -5.10 6.88
CA LYS A 102 30.20 -6.31 6.22
C LYS A 102 28.79 -6.75 6.62
N PHE A 103 28.16 -6.11 7.62
CA PHE A 103 26.92 -6.62 8.20
C PHE A 103 25.84 -5.57 8.21
N VAL A 104 24.68 -5.95 7.72
CA VAL A 104 23.65 -5.05 7.32
C VAL A 104 22.43 -5.08 8.22
N TYR A 105 22.15 -6.23 8.77
CA TYR A 105 20.95 -6.43 9.56
C TYR A 105 21.29 -7.13 10.86
N PHE A 106 21.05 -6.42 11.97
CA PHE A 106 21.25 -6.98 13.29
C PHE A 106 20.04 -7.81 13.69
N THR A 107 20.24 -9.09 13.96
CA THR A 107 19.20 -9.94 14.54
C THR A 107 19.73 -10.65 15.78
N ARG A 108 19.01 -10.54 16.89
CA ARG A 108 19.29 -11.32 18.11
C ARG A 108 18.81 -12.76 18.00
N ASN A 109 18.29 -13.14 16.85
CA ASN A 109 17.68 -14.43 16.63
C ASN A 109 18.73 -15.50 16.33
N ARG A 110 18.93 -16.44 17.27
CA ARG A 110 19.88 -17.54 17.11
C ARG A 110 19.56 -18.48 15.93
N TYR A 111 18.33 -18.47 15.40
CA TYR A 111 17.95 -19.33 14.28
C TYR A 111 18.60 -18.87 12.97
N PHE A 112 18.86 -17.59 12.81
CA PHE A 112 19.60 -17.09 11.64
C PHE A 112 21.08 -17.52 11.63
N LYS A 113 21.62 -17.95 12.77
CA LYS A 113 22.97 -18.59 12.83
C LYS A 113 23.08 -19.81 11.94
N GLN A 114 22.03 -20.63 11.93
CA GLN A 114 22.01 -21.88 11.14
C GLN A 114 21.75 -21.55 9.67
N THR A 115 20.92 -20.55 9.38
CA THR A 115 20.48 -20.20 8.02
C THR A 115 21.55 -19.45 7.22
N PHE A 116 22.27 -18.50 7.86
CA PHE A 116 23.20 -17.62 7.16
C PHE A 116 24.70 -17.88 7.48
N GLY A 117 25.02 -18.86 8.34
CA GLY A 117 26.40 -19.19 8.68
C GLY A 117 27.02 -18.25 9.72
N ASP A 118 28.30 -17.98 9.60
CA ASP A 118 29.14 -17.36 10.62
C ASP A 118 28.60 -16.08 11.26
N GLY A 119 28.54 -16.10 12.58
CA GLY A 119 28.30 -14.90 13.40
C GLY A 119 26.93 -14.79 14.00
N GLY A 120 25.86 -15.20 13.35
CA GLY A 120 24.49 -15.36 13.86
C GLY A 120 23.81 -14.18 14.50
N GLU A 121 24.45 -13.03 14.56
CA GLU A 121 23.84 -11.78 14.99
C GLU A 121 23.48 -10.87 13.80
N TYR A 122 23.93 -11.24 12.58
CA TYR A 122 23.83 -10.38 11.39
C TYR A 122 23.48 -11.20 10.15
N ILE A 123 22.76 -10.56 9.23
CA ILE A 123 22.56 -11.04 7.85
C ILE A 123 23.44 -10.19 6.95
N GLU A 124 24.33 -10.84 6.20
CA GLU A 124 25.24 -10.12 5.28
C GLU A 124 24.47 -9.41 4.16
N ALA A 125 25.00 -8.27 3.71
CA ALA A 125 24.44 -7.46 2.64
C ALA A 125 24.18 -8.25 1.36
N LYS A 126 25.03 -9.22 1.03
CA LYS A 126 24.87 -10.07 -0.16
C LYS A 126 23.50 -10.77 -0.23
N HIS A 127 22.83 -11.02 0.91
CA HIS A 127 21.53 -11.65 0.98
C HIS A 127 20.36 -10.68 0.68
N PHE A 128 20.65 -9.39 0.47
CA PHE A 128 19.66 -8.38 0.13
C PHE A 128 19.69 -7.94 -1.33
N TYR A 129 20.58 -8.48 -2.16
CA TYR A 129 20.63 -8.13 -3.58
C TYR A 129 19.60 -8.88 -4.44
N ASN A 130 19.19 -10.08 -4.07
CA ASN A 130 18.17 -10.85 -4.78
C ASN A 130 16.75 -10.42 -4.40
N ARG A 131 16.49 -9.12 -4.58
CA ARG A 131 15.18 -8.53 -4.33
C ARG A 131 14.90 -7.33 -5.22
N CYS A 132 13.64 -7.01 -5.32
CA CYS A 132 13.22 -5.74 -5.90
C CYS A 132 11.96 -5.22 -5.24
N ALA A 133 11.67 -3.94 -5.45
CA ALA A 133 10.49 -3.29 -4.94
C ALA A 133 9.68 -2.63 -6.08
N PHE A 134 8.37 -2.82 -6.05
CA PHE A 134 7.39 -2.16 -6.90
C PHE A 134 6.70 -1.08 -6.06
N TRP A 135 7.09 0.16 -6.25
CA TRP A 135 6.48 1.29 -5.54
C TRP A 135 5.27 1.77 -6.32
N MET A 136 4.11 1.25 -6.00
CA MET A 136 2.87 1.49 -6.74
C MET A 136 1.79 2.03 -5.83
N ALA A 137 1.16 3.14 -6.22
CA ALA A 137 0.10 3.79 -5.45
C ALA A 137 -1.06 2.85 -5.12
N THR A 138 -1.80 3.14 -4.06
CA THR A 138 -3.08 2.46 -3.78
C THR A 138 -4.04 2.67 -4.95
N ALA A 139 -4.77 1.63 -5.31
CA ALA A 139 -5.68 1.60 -6.47
C ALA A 139 -4.99 1.70 -7.85
N SER A 140 -3.67 1.55 -7.95
CA SER A 140 -2.95 1.47 -9.23
C SER A 140 -3.03 0.08 -9.90
N GLY A 141 -3.76 -0.87 -9.31
CA GLY A 141 -3.87 -2.24 -9.82
C GLY A 141 -2.66 -3.12 -9.50
N LYS A 142 -2.08 -2.98 -8.30
CA LYS A 142 -1.00 -3.87 -7.81
C LYS A 142 -1.34 -5.35 -7.98
N SER A 143 -2.58 -5.77 -7.65
CA SER A 143 -3.03 -7.16 -7.77
C SER A 143 -2.93 -7.68 -9.21
N VAL A 144 -3.25 -6.86 -10.21
CA VAL A 144 -3.10 -7.18 -11.62
C VAL A 144 -1.61 -7.38 -11.99
N VAL A 145 -0.73 -6.52 -11.49
CA VAL A 145 0.73 -6.66 -11.72
C VAL A 145 1.28 -7.90 -11.03
N ILE A 146 0.80 -8.24 -9.82
CA ILE A 146 1.17 -9.47 -9.11
C ILE A 146 0.80 -10.71 -9.92
N VAL A 147 -0.43 -10.80 -10.41
CA VAL A 147 -0.88 -11.94 -11.25
C VAL A 147 -0.05 -12.04 -12.52
N LYS A 148 0.22 -10.89 -13.19
CA LYS A 148 1.07 -10.88 -14.38
C LYS A 148 2.53 -11.25 -14.08
N LEU A 149 3.04 -10.92 -12.91
CA LEU A 149 4.37 -11.35 -12.45
C LEU A 149 4.41 -12.87 -12.24
N ILE A 150 3.38 -13.48 -11.65
CA ILE A 150 3.27 -14.94 -11.46
C ILE A 150 3.30 -15.64 -12.83
N ASP A 151 2.51 -15.16 -13.80
CA ASP A 151 2.52 -15.66 -15.18
C ASP A 151 3.91 -15.53 -15.82
N LEU A 152 4.56 -14.38 -15.66
CA LEU A 152 5.92 -14.16 -16.17
C LEU A 152 6.92 -15.14 -15.58
N LEU A 153 6.92 -15.33 -14.25
CA LEU A 153 7.82 -16.28 -13.58
C LEU A 153 7.61 -17.70 -14.12
N LYS A 154 6.36 -18.15 -14.26
CA LYS A 154 6.05 -19.46 -14.83
C LYS A 154 6.59 -19.62 -16.25
N ARG A 155 6.34 -18.66 -17.13
CA ARG A 155 6.85 -18.67 -18.52
C ARG A 155 8.39 -18.70 -18.57
N LEU A 156 9.07 -18.00 -17.69
CA LEU A 156 10.53 -18.03 -17.62
C LEU A 156 11.05 -19.38 -17.11
N MET A 157 10.39 -19.98 -16.13
CA MET A 157 10.69 -21.33 -15.63
C MET A 157 10.48 -22.39 -16.72
N ASP A 158 9.33 -22.39 -17.40
CA ASP A 158 8.99 -23.34 -18.46
C ASP A 158 9.99 -23.30 -19.65
N ARG A 159 10.58 -22.13 -19.90
CA ARG A 159 11.61 -21.95 -20.93
C ARG A 159 13.04 -22.21 -20.42
N ASN A 160 13.17 -22.65 -19.17
CA ASN A 160 14.46 -22.87 -18.50
C ASN A 160 15.37 -21.62 -18.53
N LEU A 161 14.77 -20.42 -18.42
CA LEU A 161 15.50 -19.15 -18.36
C LEU A 161 15.83 -18.75 -16.92
N ILE A 162 15.03 -19.22 -15.96
CA ILE A 162 15.27 -19.09 -14.52
C ILE A 162 15.06 -20.46 -13.84
N PRO A 163 15.65 -20.68 -12.65
CA PRO A 163 15.45 -21.92 -11.90
C PRO A 163 13.98 -22.17 -11.57
N GLU A 164 13.56 -23.42 -11.67
CA GLU A 164 12.24 -23.85 -11.24
C GLU A 164 12.17 -23.81 -9.70
N LYS A 165 11.29 -22.95 -9.17
CA LYS A 165 11.10 -22.75 -7.73
C LYS A 165 9.62 -22.47 -7.42
N PRO A 166 9.11 -22.93 -6.27
CA PRO A 166 7.74 -22.62 -5.88
C PRO A 166 7.57 -21.12 -5.63
N ILE A 167 6.37 -20.62 -5.93
CA ILE A 167 5.99 -19.21 -5.73
C ILE A 167 5.22 -19.11 -4.41
N LEU A 168 5.60 -18.14 -3.58
CA LEU A 168 4.95 -17.85 -2.29
C LEU A 168 4.40 -16.42 -2.28
N LEU A 169 3.07 -16.30 -2.23
CA LEU A 169 2.38 -15.04 -2.08
C LEU A 169 2.12 -14.74 -0.60
N LEU A 170 2.67 -13.66 -0.10
CA LEU A 170 2.49 -13.19 1.26
C LEU A 170 1.73 -11.87 1.30
N THR A 171 0.63 -11.83 2.04
CA THR A 171 -0.20 -10.63 2.21
C THR A 171 -0.49 -10.38 3.69
N PRO A 172 -0.76 -9.14 4.12
CA PRO A 172 -1.04 -8.87 5.54
C PRO A 172 -2.46 -9.26 5.97
N LYS A 173 -3.37 -9.53 5.04
CA LYS A 173 -4.79 -9.78 5.31
C LYS A 173 -5.38 -10.76 4.28
N ASP A 174 -6.30 -11.62 4.74
CA ASP A 174 -6.92 -12.66 3.90
C ASP A 174 -7.72 -12.07 2.73
N TYR A 175 -8.44 -10.97 2.91
CA TYR A 175 -9.21 -10.34 1.83
C TYR A 175 -8.34 -9.85 0.65
N ILE A 176 -7.04 -9.58 0.88
CA ILE A 176 -6.11 -9.21 -0.19
C ILE A 176 -5.76 -10.45 -1.02
N VAL A 177 -5.56 -11.60 -0.37
CA VAL A 177 -5.40 -12.88 -1.08
C VAL A 177 -6.60 -13.14 -1.98
N GLU A 178 -7.82 -13.05 -1.42
CA GLU A 178 -9.06 -13.24 -2.18
C GLU A 178 -9.20 -12.27 -3.35
N GLN A 179 -8.73 -11.03 -3.20
CA GLN A 179 -8.70 -10.07 -4.29
C GLN A 179 -7.74 -10.51 -5.40
N ILE A 180 -6.54 -11.00 -5.05
CA ILE A 180 -5.56 -11.49 -6.02
C ILE A 180 -6.07 -12.76 -6.71
N MET A 181 -6.72 -13.67 -5.97
CA MET A 181 -7.34 -14.87 -6.54
C MET A 181 -8.41 -14.51 -7.59
N ARG A 182 -9.28 -13.53 -7.31
CA ARG A 182 -10.27 -13.04 -8.28
C ARG A 182 -9.62 -12.44 -9.53
N GLU A 183 -8.51 -11.73 -9.39
CA GLU A 183 -7.77 -11.24 -10.57
C GLU A 183 -7.11 -12.39 -11.34
N ALA A 184 -6.66 -13.44 -10.66
CA ALA A 184 -6.11 -14.64 -11.30
C ALA A 184 -7.20 -15.46 -12.04
N GLU A 185 -8.41 -15.56 -11.51
CA GLU A 185 -9.57 -16.15 -12.18
C GLU A 185 -9.93 -15.40 -13.47
N ASP A 186 -9.91 -14.05 -13.42
CA ASP A 186 -10.15 -13.22 -14.61
C ASP A 186 -9.02 -13.40 -15.65
N PHE A 187 -7.78 -13.55 -15.20
CA PHE A 187 -6.64 -13.87 -16.05
C PHE A 187 -6.77 -15.26 -16.71
N GLY A 188 -7.11 -16.30 -15.94
CA GLY A 188 -7.31 -17.67 -16.42
C GLY A 188 -8.50 -17.84 -17.38
N GLY A 189 -9.42 -16.87 -17.41
CA GLY A 189 -10.51 -16.81 -18.39
C GLY A 189 -10.07 -16.42 -19.82
N ASP A 190 -8.78 -16.21 -20.08
CA ASP A 190 -8.25 -15.97 -21.42
C ASP A 190 -8.27 -17.28 -22.24
N PRO A 191 -8.85 -17.31 -23.46
CA PRO A 191 -8.92 -18.53 -24.32
C PRO A 191 -7.56 -19.08 -24.75
N ASP A 192 -6.53 -18.21 -24.75
CA ASP A 192 -5.16 -18.63 -25.00
C ASP A 192 -4.46 -19.03 -23.69
N GLY A 193 -5.23 -19.05 -22.56
CA GLY A 193 -4.77 -19.28 -21.20
C GLY A 193 -4.18 -20.66 -20.99
N GLU A 194 -2.89 -20.75 -21.25
CA GLU A 194 -2.08 -21.94 -20.96
C GLU A 194 -1.73 -22.06 -19.48
N ASN A 195 -2.06 -21.04 -18.64
CA ASN A 195 -1.62 -20.95 -17.25
C ASN A 195 -2.77 -20.71 -16.28
N GLU A 196 -3.44 -21.76 -15.89
CA GLU A 196 -4.31 -21.76 -14.73
C GLU A 196 -3.47 -21.65 -13.45
N MET A 197 -3.84 -20.76 -12.51
CA MET A 197 -3.16 -20.58 -11.24
C MET A 197 -3.93 -21.31 -10.13
N GLU A 198 -3.27 -22.25 -9.46
CA GLU A 198 -3.83 -22.95 -8.30
C GLU A 198 -3.24 -22.35 -7.02
N PHE A 199 -4.10 -21.82 -6.14
CA PHE A 199 -3.68 -21.23 -4.88
C PHE A 199 -3.78 -22.25 -3.74
N ILE A 200 -2.64 -22.52 -3.10
CA ILE A 200 -2.49 -23.57 -2.08
C ILE A 200 -2.08 -22.91 -0.75
N SER A 201 -2.72 -23.29 0.35
CA SER A 201 -2.30 -22.81 1.66
C SER A 201 -0.86 -23.24 1.98
N LEU A 202 -0.02 -22.33 2.47
CA LEU A 202 1.34 -22.65 2.89
C LEU A 202 1.38 -23.72 4.02
N LYS A 203 0.28 -23.90 4.75
CA LYS A 203 0.13 -24.96 5.76
C LYS A 203 0.22 -26.36 5.16
N ASP A 204 -0.13 -26.50 3.90
CA ASP A 204 -0.18 -27.77 3.19
C ASP A 204 1.14 -28.07 2.46
N PHE A 205 2.17 -27.23 2.63
CA PHE A 205 3.46 -27.35 1.94
C PHE A 205 4.22 -28.64 2.28
N GLU A 206 4.27 -29.07 3.54
CA GLU A 206 4.97 -30.29 3.96
C GLU A 206 4.42 -31.59 3.33
N GLY A 207 3.14 -31.58 2.95
CA GLY A 207 2.48 -32.71 2.29
C GLY A 207 2.45 -32.60 0.76
N TYR A 208 3.08 -31.57 0.20
CA TYR A 208 3.03 -31.29 -1.22
C TYR A 208 4.09 -32.08 -1.99
N ASP A 209 3.68 -33.21 -2.52
CA ASP A 209 4.52 -34.15 -3.29
C ASP A 209 4.16 -34.19 -4.80
N LYS A 210 3.45 -33.17 -5.27
CA LYS A 210 3.14 -33.05 -6.69
C LYS A 210 4.37 -32.49 -7.41
N PRO A 211 4.79 -33.10 -8.54
CA PRO A 211 5.70 -32.42 -9.47
C PRO A 211 4.99 -31.13 -9.91
N ILE A 212 5.70 -30.01 -9.97
CA ILE A 212 5.16 -28.75 -10.50
C ILE A 212 4.60 -29.08 -11.88
N SER A 213 3.26 -29.07 -12.00
CA SER A 213 2.58 -29.72 -13.11
C SER A 213 2.71 -28.89 -14.39
N ALA A 214 2.96 -29.56 -15.51
CA ALA A 214 2.84 -28.95 -16.82
C ALA A 214 1.39 -28.50 -17.02
N GLY A 215 1.12 -27.18 -17.05
CA GLY A 215 -0.19 -26.61 -17.37
C GLY A 215 -0.84 -25.77 -16.27
N SER A 216 -0.47 -25.93 -14.98
CA SER A 216 -0.93 -25.02 -13.91
C SER A 216 0.25 -24.39 -13.19
N THR A 217 0.03 -23.23 -12.59
CA THR A 217 1.01 -22.55 -11.74
C THR A 217 0.55 -22.66 -10.29
N ASP A 218 1.28 -23.44 -9.50
CA ASP A 218 1.00 -23.59 -8.08
C ASP A 218 1.56 -22.39 -7.32
N VAL A 219 0.69 -21.67 -6.62
CA VAL A 219 1.02 -20.49 -5.84
C VAL A 219 0.66 -20.76 -4.38
N PHE A 220 1.69 -20.93 -3.55
CA PHE A 220 1.47 -21.00 -2.12
C PHE A 220 1.12 -19.62 -1.57
N TYR A 221 0.17 -19.55 -0.63
CA TYR A 221 -0.20 -18.27 -0.03
C TYR A 221 -0.29 -18.37 1.49
N TYR A 222 0.03 -17.27 2.13
CA TYR A 222 -0.16 -17.12 3.59
C TYR A 222 -0.18 -15.65 4.01
N ARG A 223 -0.55 -15.41 5.28
CA ARG A 223 -0.46 -14.08 5.88
C ARG A 223 0.97 -13.79 6.32
N SER A 224 1.53 -12.66 5.87
CA SER A 224 2.90 -12.25 6.19
C SER A 224 3.11 -11.97 7.69
N ASP A 225 2.08 -11.49 8.39
CA ASP A 225 2.11 -11.19 9.83
C ASP A 225 2.01 -12.44 10.71
N LEU A 226 1.69 -13.59 10.14
CA LEU A 226 1.61 -14.88 10.83
C LEU A 226 2.84 -15.78 10.64
N ILE A 227 3.85 -15.32 9.88
CA ILE A 227 5.15 -15.99 9.81
C ILE A 227 5.99 -15.54 11.01
N ARG A 228 6.45 -16.50 11.80
CA ARG A 228 7.14 -16.25 13.07
C ARG A 228 8.39 -17.14 13.21
N GLU A 229 9.02 -17.03 14.37
CA GLU A 229 10.16 -17.88 14.75
C GLU A 229 9.75 -19.31 15.10
N LYS A 230 8.54 -19.48 15.67
CA LYS A 230 8.01 -20.78 16.12
C LYS A 230 6.60 -21.00 15.60
N SER A 231 6.33 -22.23 15.20
CA SER A 231 4.98 -22.64 14.83
C SER A 231 4.09 -22.80 16.07
N THR A 232 2.83 -22.40 15.89
CA THR A 232 1.72 -22.60 16.81
C THR A 232 0.48 -22.90 15.97
N GLU A 233 -0.67 -23.07 16.60
CA GLU A 233 -1.94 -23.26 15.89
C GLU A 233 -2.21 -22.17 14.83
N ASN A 234 -1.85 -20.90 15.11
CA ASN A 234 -2.11 -19.75 14.26
C ASN A 234 -0.88 -19.22 13.51
N PHE A 235 0.33 -19.65 13.86
CA PHE A 235 1.58 -19.15 13.30
C PHE A 235 2.39 -20.28 12.66
N ILE A 236 3.02 -19.99 11.52
CA ILE A 236 3.96 -20.88 10.86
C ILE A 236 5.40 -20.39 11.17
N SER A 237 6.27 -21.31 11.52
CA SER A 237 7.70 -21.01 11.60
C SER A 237 8.29 -20.88 10.21
N HIS A 238 9.07 -19.82 9.98
CA HIS A 238 9.83 -19.70 8.74
C HIS A 238 10.80 -20.89 8.51
N CYS A 239 11.23 -21.57 9.58
CA CYS A 239 12.07 -22.76 9.47
C CYS A 239 11.33 -23.98 8.92
N ASP A 240 10.04 -24.12 9.23
CA ASP A 240 9.22 -25.27 8.79
C ASP A 240 8.92 -25.21 7.29
N VAL A 241 8.95 -24.00 6.72
CA VAL A 241 8.68 -23.75 5.29
C VAL A 241 9.90 -23.19 4.56
N ASP A 242 11.09 -23.40 5.10
CA ASP A 242 12.33 -22.78 4.61
C ASP A 242 12.70 -23.19 3.18
N ASN A 243 12.46 -24.43 2.78
CA ASN A 243 12.78 -24.97 1.45
C ASN A 243 14.18 -24.59 0.97
N ASP A 244 15.16 -24.59 1.87
CA ASP A 244 16.53 -24.13 1.61
C ASP A 244 16.65 -22.72 1.03
N GLY A 245 15.64 -21.89 1.25
CA GLY A 245 15.56 -20.52 0.71
C GLY A 245 15.23 -20.47 -0.77
N ASN A 246 14.71 -21.54 -1.34
CA ASN A 246 14.37 -21.66 -2.76
C ASN A 246 12.93 -21.20 -3.08
N TRP A 247 12.57 -20.00 -2.63
CA TRP A 247 11.27 -19.42 -2.91
C TRP A 247 11.36 -18.20 -3.82
N TYR A 248 10.39 -18.07 -4.74
CA TYR A 248 10.02 -16.79 -5.33
C TYR A 248 8.93 -16.19 -4.44
N VAL A 249 9.32 -15.27 -3.56
CA VAL A 249 8.38 -14.64 -2.62
C VAL A 249 7.84 -13.34 -3.21
N ILE A 250 6.53 -13.23 -3.30
CA ILE A 250 5.80 -12.00 -3.64
C ILE A 250 5.16 -11.49 -2.35
N LEU A 251 5.63 -10.34 -1.86
CA LEU A 251 5.18 -9.73 -0.61
C LEU A 251 4.37 -8.47 -0.91
N ASP A 252 3.07 -8.52 -0.70
CA ASP A 252 2.21 -7.34 -0.81
C ASP A 252 2.14 -6.57 0.51
N GLU A 253 2.00 -5.24 0.40
CA GLU A 253 2.04 -4.30 1.53
C GLU A 253 3.32 -4.44 2.38
N ALA A 254 4.47 -4.58 1.72
CA ALA A 254 5.78 -4.84 2.32
C ALA A 254 6.19 -3.84 3.41
N HIS A 255 5.66 -2.60 3.36
CA HIS A 255 5.91 -1.56 4.37
C HIS A 255 5.40 -1.91 5.78
N ARG A 256 4.48 -2.85 5.93
CA ARG A 256 3.94 -3.26 7.25
C ARG A 256 4.95 -4.00 8.13
N GLY A 257 6.15 -4.21 7.67
CA GLY A 257 7.28 -4.71 8.46
C GLY A 257 8.38 -3.67 8.69
N ASP A 258 8.18 -2.45 8.24
CA ASP A 258 9.18 -1.38 8.13
C ASP A 258 9.61 -0.71 9.44
N ASN A 259 9.21 -1.21 10.58
CA ASN A 259 9.94 -0.87 11.80
C ASN A 259 11.34 -1.48 11.70
N ASP A 260 12.35 -0.67 11.57
CA ASP A 260 13.78 -0.82 11.27
C ASP A 260 14.51 -2.09 11.77
N TYR A 261 13.84 -2.97 12.47
CA TYR A 261 14.34 -4.18 13.10
C TYR A 261 13.31 -5.31 13.02
N SER A 262 12.42 -5.25 12.05
CA SER A 262 11.41 -6.26 11.88
C SER A 262 12.07 -7.61 11.63
N LEU A 263 11.91 -8.53 12.57
CA LEU A 263 12.28 -9.93 12.40
C LEU A 263 11.70 -10.52 11.11
N ALA A 264 10.57 -9.99 10.66
CA ALA A 264 9.90 -10.37 9.43
C ALA A 264 10.81 -10.19 8.20
N LYS A 265 11.57 -9.08 8.09
CA LYS A 265 12.54 -8.90 6.99
C LYS A 265 13.61 -9.99 6.98
N GLY A 266 14.06 -10.40 8.17
CA GLY A 266 14.97 -11.52 8.31
C GLY A 266 14.35 -12.84 7.83
N TYR A 267 13.10 -13.12 8.19
CA TYR A 267 12.40 -14.34 7.74
C TYR A 267 12.23 -14.37 6.22
N PHE A 268 11.78 -13.28 5.62
CA PHE A 268 11.62 -13.22 4.16
C PHE A 268 12.97 -13.29 3.43
N THR A 269 14.03 -12.70 3.99
CA THR A 269 15.38 -12.83 3.45
C THR A 269 15.89 -14.29 3.55
N ALA A 270 15.57 -15.00 4.64
CA ALA A 270 15.92 -16.41 4.79
C ALA A 270 15.19 -17.29 3.76
N LEU A 271 13.87 -17.09 3.61
CA LEU A 271 13.04 -17.83 2.65
C LEU A 271 13.49 -17.61 1.19
N THR A 272 14.13 -16.49 0.89
CA THR A 272 14.55 -16.15 -0.48
C THR A 272 16.07 -16.21 -0.69
N ARG A 273 16.85 -16.75 0.25
CA ARG A 273 18.33 -16.69 0.15
C ARG A 273 18.92 -17.33 -1.10
N ASN A 274 18.23 -18.32 -1.66
CA ASN A 274 18.53 -18.94 -2.95
C ASN A 274 17.47 -18.69 -4.02
N GLY A 275 16.43 -17.92 -3.70
CA GLY A 275 15.36 -17.51 -4.60
C GLY A 275 15.41 -16.02 -4.90
N PHE A 276 14.22 -15.38 -4.92
CA PHE A 276 14.08 -13.95 -5.19
C PHE A 276 12.89 -13.36 -4.43
N LEU A 277 13.01 -12.10 -3.95
CA LEU A 277 11.98 -11.38 -3.21
C LEU A 277 11.42 -10.22 -4.03
N PHE A 278 10.12 -10.20 -4.24
CA PHE A 278 9.38 -9.15 -4.94
C PHE A 278 8.49 -8.40 -3.95
N ASN A 279 8.89 -7.19 -3.55
CA ASN A 279 8.18 -6.36 -2.60
C ASN A 279 7.21 -5.41 -3.32
N PHE A 280 5.94 -5.40 -2.91
CA PHE A 280 4.93 -4.46 -3.39
C PHE A 280 4.49 -3.54 -2.27
N SER A 281 4.45 -2.23 -2.50
CA SER A 281 3.92 -1.26 -1.54
C SER A 281 3.49 0.04 -2.21
N ALA A 282 2.52 0.71 -1.59
CA ALA A 282 2.18 2.09 -1.94
C ALA A 282 3.12 3.10 -1.26
N THR A 283 3.78 2.69 -0.18
CA THR A 283 4.66 3.54 0.63
C THR A 283 5.85 2.73 1.10
N PHE A 284 7.05 3.08 0.64
CA PHE A 284 8.30 2.54 1.19
C PHE A 284 8.97 3.58 2.07
N ALA A 285 9.40 3.17 3.25
CA ALA A 285 10.11 4.00 4.21
C ALA A 285 11.55 3.53 4.42
N ASP A 286 11.87 2.31 4.00
CA ASP A 286 13.18 1.69 4.17
C ASP A 286 14.08 1.98 2.97
N GLU A 287 15.33 2.33 3.25
CA GLU A 287 16.34 2.65 2.23
C GLU A 287 16.62 1.45 1.30
N ILE A 288 16.59 0.21 1.80
CA ILE A 288 16.78 -0.98 0.96
C ILE A 288 15.70 -1.04 -0.12
N ASP A 289 14.44 -0.94 0.29
CA ASP A 289 13.31 -1.01 -0.63
C ASP A 289 13.34 0.15 -1.60
N PHE A 290 13.76 1.35 -1.13
CA PHE A 290 13.94 2.50 -2.00
C PHE A 290 15.02 2.28 -3.06
N GLN A 291 16.21 1.80 -2.67
CA GLN A 291 17.32 1.60 -3.61
C GLN A 291 17.09 0.40 -4.55
N THR A 292 16.35 -0.62 -4.10
CA THR A 292 15.97 -1.78 -4.90
C THR A 292 14.63 -1.60 -5.63
N THR A 293 14.05 -0.41 -5.62
CA THR A 293 12.85 -0.11 -6.39
C THR A 293 13.16 -0.16 -7.89
N LEU A 294 12.55 -1.15 -8.57
CA LEU A 294 12.68 -1.33 -10.01
C LEU A 294 11.71 -0.44 -10.80
N TYR A 295 10.63 -0.03 -10.15
CA TYR A 295 9.63 0.86 -10.74
C TYR A 295 8.94 1.69 -9.67
N ASN A 296 9.04 3.01 -9.83
CA ASN A 296 8.45 3.97 -8.92
C ASN A 296 7.25 4.66 -9.58
N PHE A 297 6.06 4.15 -9.29
CA PHE A 297 4.78 4.78 -9.62
C PHE A 297 4.00 5.10 -8.35
N ASN A 298 4.63 5.92 -7.51
CA ASN A 298 4.07 6.37 -6.23
C ASN A 298 2.82 7.23 -6.43
N LEU A 299 2.21 7.65 -5.33
CA LEU A 299 0.99 8.44 -5.36
C LEU A 299 1.15 9.77 -6.12
N GLU A 300 2.31 10.40 -6.06
CA GLU A 300 2.61 11.64 -6.78
C GLU A 300 2.53 11.42 -8.29
N LYS A 301 3.30 10.45 -8.81
CA LYS A 301 3.28 10.10 -10.24
C LYS A 301 1.89 9.62 -10.69
N PHE A 302 1.18 8.88 -9.85
CA PHE A 302 -0.18 8.40 -10.14
C PHE A 302 -1.18 9.55 -10.34
N ILE A 303 -1.05 10.61 -9.56
CA ILE A 303 -1.87 11.82 -9.68
C ILE A 303 -1.42 12.66 -10.90
N GLU A 304 -0.12 12.87 -11.08
CA GLU A 304 0.44 13.64 -12.21
C GLU A 304 0.02 13.06 -13.56
N HIS A 305 0.02 11.73 -13.69
CA HIS A 305 -0.42 11.03 -14.89
C HIS A 305 -1.96 10.89 -15.00
N ARG A 306 -2.72 11.48 -14.08
CA ARG A 306 -4.19 11.55 -14.07
C ARG A 306 -4.90 10.19 -13.96
N TYR A 307 -4.25 9.19 -13.42
CA TYR A 307 -4.88 7.90 -13.11
C TYR A 307 -5.65 7.92 -11.78
N GLY A 308 -5.20 8.73 -10.83
CA GLY A 308 -5.79 8.84 -9.51
C GLY A 308 -6.71 10.02 -9.32
N LYS A 309 -7.41 10.02 -8.18
CA LYS A 309 -8.16 11.18 -7.72
C LYS A 309 -7.18 12.23 -7.20
N ASN A 310 -7.46 13.49 -7.44
CA ASN A 310 -6.71 14.58 -6.82
C ASN A 310 -6.84 14.50 -5.29
N ILE A 311 -5.74 14.63 -4.58
CA ILE A 311 -5.71 14.74 -3.13
C ILE A 311 -5.55 16.20 -2.77
N PHE A 312 -6.49 16.68 -1.97
CA PHE A 312 -6.50 18.03 -1.45
C PHE A 312 -6.13 17.96 0.03
N LEU A 313 -5.04 18.62 0.41
CA LEU A 313 -4.70 18.79 1.82
C LEU A 313 -5.20 20.16 2.25
N SER A 314 -6.15 20.21 3.16
CA SER A 314 -6.51 21.46 3.82
C SER A 314 -5.33 21.97 4.63
N ASN A 315 -5.11 23.27 4.61
CA ASN A 315 -4.12 23.91 5.49
C ASN A 315 -4.55 23.81 6.96
N THR A 316 -5.80 23.46 7.23
CA THR A 316 -6.33 23.25 8.57
C THR A 316 -6.58 21.78 8.79
N LEU A 317 -5.92 21.24 9.78
CA LEU A 317 -6.20 19.91 10.29
C LEU A 317 -7.43 20.00 11.20
N TYR A 318 -8.53 19.38 10.81
CA TYR A 318 -9.70 19.20 11.68
C TYR A 318 -9.35 18.20 12.78
N THR A 319 -8.79 18.70 13.85
CA THR A 319 -8.23 17.91 14.94
C THR A 319 -8.61 18.49 16.28
N PHE A 320 -8.72 17.64 17.28
CA PHE A 320 -8.94 18.06 18.67
C PHE A 320 -7.66 18.47 19.40
N ARG A 321 -6.50 18.42 18.72
CA ARG A 321 -5.19 18.78 19.29
C ARG A 321 -4.41 19.66 18.34
N ARG A 322 -3.87 20.76 18.84
CA ARG A 322 -2.95 21.63 18.09
C ARG A 322 -1.66 21.82 18.90
N SER A 323 -0.53 21.70 18.24
CA SER A 323 0.80 21.94 18.86
C SER A 323 1.02 21.18 20.19
N GLY A 324 0.48 19.94 20.30
CA GLY A 324 0.63 19.11 21.50
C GLY A 324 -0.36 19.40 22.62
N SER A 325 -1.21 20.43 22.51
CA SER A 325 -2.28 20.76 23.46
C SER A 325 -3.65 20.35 22.92
N GLU A 326 -4.53 19.96 23.84
CA GLU A 326 -5.93 19.67 23.53
C GLU A 326 -6.70 21.00 23.38
N LEU A 327 -7.61 21.04 22.39
CA LEU A 327 -8.51 22.18 22.18
C LEU A 327 -9.60 22.20 23.25
N ASP A 328 -10.15 23.37 23.54
CA ASP A 328 -11.35 23.48 24.37
C ASP A 328 -12.61 22.97 23.66
N GLU A 329 -13.71 22.82 24.39
CA GLU A 329 -14.95 22.25 23.87
C GLU A 329 -15.57 23.07 22.74
N LEU A 330 -15.45 24.40 22.76
CA LEU A 330 -16.01 25.26 21.70
C LEU A 330 -15.16 25.18 20.42
N GLU A 331 -13.85 25.14 20.56
CA GLU A 331 -12.92 24.93 19.45
C GLU A 331 -13.14 23.57 18.79
N LYS A 332 -13.32 22.49 19.59
CA LYS A 332 -13.66 21.17 19.06
C LYS A 332 -14.96 21.17 18.28
N GLN A 333 -15.99 21.87 18.78
CA GLN A 333 -17.26 22.03 18.06
C GLN A 333 -17.05 22.76 16.73
N LYS A 334 -16.28 23.84 16.70
CA LYS A 334 -15.95 24.55 15.46
C LYS A 334 -15.27 23.64 14.44
N GLU A 335 -14.30 22.85 14.85
CA GLU A 335 -13.58 21.94 13.94
C GLU A 335 -14.52 20.89 13.29
N VAL A 336 -15.44 20.33 14.07
CA VAL A 336 -16.43 19.38 13.53
C VAL A 336 -17.40 20.10 12.57
N ILE A 337 -17.90 21.27 12.95
CA ILE A 337 -18.80 22.07 12.10
C ILE A 337 -18.14 22.44 10.78
N LYS A 338 -16.88 22.87 10.79
CA LYS A 338 -16.10 23.18 9.59
C LYS A 338 -16.03 21.97 8.65
N SER A 339 -15.73 20.78 9.19
CA SER A 339 -15.67 19.56 8.38
C SER A 339 -17.01 19.23 7.71
N PHE A 340 -18.13 19.49 8.37
CA PHE A 340 -19.47 19.26 7.83
C PHE A 340 -19.87 20.29 6.78
N ILE A 341 -19.47 21.56 6.96
CA ILE A 341 -19.65 22.60 5.95
C ILE A 341 -18.92 22.24 4.66
N VAL A 342 -17.66 21.85 4.78
CA VAL A 342 -16.81 21.41 3.64
C VAL A 342 -17.42 20.18 2.95
N TYR A 343 -17.84 19.17 3.72
CA TYR A 343 -18.49 17.98 3.18
C TYR A 343 -19.75 18.32 2.38
N SER A 344 -20.62 19.18 2.93
CA SER A 344 -21.86 19.60 2.30
C SER A 344 -21.59 20.36 0.99
N ALA A 345 -20.61 21.27 0.98
CA ALA A 345 -20.20 21.98 -0.22
C ALA A 345 -19.64 21.02 -1.30
N ILE A 346 -18.78 20.06 -0.93
CA ILE A 346 -18.25 19.04 -1.85
C ILE A 346 -19.40 18.21 -2.44
N ARG A 347 -20.34 17.75 -1.61
CA ARG A 347 -21.49 16.94 -2.07
C ARG A 347 -22.30 17.68 -3.12
N ARG A 348 -22.64 18.94 -2.86
CA ARG A 348 -23.43 19.79 -3.79
C ARG A 348 -22.64 20.10 -5.06
N SER A 349 -21.37 20.46 -4.96
CA SER A 349 -20.50 20.66 -6.12
C SER A 349 -20.41 19.42 -7.02
N ARG A 350 -20.38 18.23 -6.43
CA ARG A 350 -20.41 16.98 -7.21
C ARG A 350 -21.75 16.73 -7.88
N ALA A 351 -22.85 17.00 -7.17
CA ALA A 351 -24.21 16.85 -7.72
C ALA A 351 -24.46 17.80 -8.91
N GLU A 352 -24.02 19.05 -8.81
CA GLU A 352 -24.12 20.02 -9.89
C GLU A 352 -23.33 19.60 -11.15
N ARG A 353 -22.23 18.89 -10.96
CA ARG A 353 -21.40 18.34 -12.05
C ARG A 353 -21.90 16.99 -12.59
N GLY A 354 -23.03 16.48 -12.12
CA GLY A 354 -23.58 15.19 -12.55
C GLY A 354 -22.76 13.97 -12.13
N LEU A 355 -21.96 14.09 -11.07
CA LEU A 355 -21.14 12.99 -10.58
C LEU A 355 -21.97 12.07 -9.67
N TYR A 356 -22.06 10.80 -10.01
CA TYR A 356 -22.94 9.80 -9.38
C TYR A 356 -22.58 9.41 -7.95
N HIS A 357 -21.31 9.55 -7.53
CA HIS A 357 -20.87 9.10 -6.22
C HIS A 357 -20.96 10.21 -5.17
N SER A 358 -21.66 9.92 -4.08
CA SER A 358 -21.63 10.78 -2.90
C SER A 358 -20.23 10.77 -2.26
N PRO A 359 -19.76 11.90 -1.72
CA PRO A 359 -18.50 11.92 -0.97
C PRO A 359 -18.64 11.08 0.31
N LEU A 360 -17.53 10.53 0.78
CA LEU A 360 -17.42 9.84 2.08
C LEU A 360 -16.66 10.75 3.04
N LEU A 361 -17.21 11.01 4.22
CA LEU A 361 -16.51 11.63 5.32
C LEU A 361 -15.94 10.52 6.24
N MET A 362 -14.63 10.44 6.34
CA MET A 362 -13.96 9.51 7.24
C MET A 362 -13.37 10.27 8.43
N THR A 363 -13.78 9.90 9.63
CA THR A 363 -13.25 10.48 10.87
C THR A 363 -12.41 9.44 11.60
N LEU A 364 -11.15 9.77 11.84
CA LEU A 364 -10.23 8.94 12.63
C LEU A 364 -10.17 9.47 14.06
N VAL A 365 -10.36 8.59 15.03
CA VAL A 365 -10.30 8.94 16.45
C VAL A 365 -9.17 8.19 17.14
N GLY A 366 -8.40 8.91 17.97
CA GLY A 366 -7.21 8.36 18.64
C GLY A 366 -7.53 7.54 19.88
N THR A 367 -8.64 7.83 20.57
CA THR A 367 -9.04 7.18 21.82
C THR A 367 -10.50 6.76 21.83
N VAL A 368 -10.75 5.51 22.18
CA VAL A 368 -12.10 4.92 22.16
C VAL A 368 -12.60 4.56 23.56
N ASN A 369 -11.72 4.11 24.47
CA ASN A 369 -12.07 3.41 25.71
C ASN A 369 -12.00 4.24 27.00
N THR A 370 -11.83 5.56 26.92
CA THR A 370 -11.76 6.42 28.11
C THR A 370 -13.03 7.25 28.28
N GLY A 371 -13.29 7.72 29.50
CA GLY A 371 -14.45 8.58 29.80
C GLY A 371 -14.46 9.89 29.02
N HIS A 372 -13.28 10.38 28.60
CA HIS A 372 -13.06 11.58 27.80
C HIS A 372 -12.49 11.22 26.41
N SER A 373 -13.00 10.18 25.78
CA SER A 373 -12.50 9.75 24.47
C SER A 373 -12.90 10.75 23.37
N ASP A 374 -12.02 10.91 22.39
CA ASP A 374 -12.29 11.73 21.19
C ASP A 374 -13.57 11.27 20.47
N LEU A 375 -13.86 9.96 20.49
CA LEU A 375 -15.08 9.41 19.92
C LEU A 375 -16.35 9.93 20.63
N LYS A 376 -16.38 9.92 21.96
CA LYS A 376 -17.53 10.45 22.73
C LYS A 376 -17.73 11.93 22.51
N THR A 377 -16.63 12.70 22.48
CA THR A 377 -16.67 14.13 22.21
C THR A 377 -17.23 14.39 20.80
N TYR A 378 -16.76 13.65 19.80
CA TYR A 378 -17.26 13.77 18.42
C TYR A 378 -18.76 13.47 18.33
N PHE A 379 -19.22 12.38 18.94
CA PHE A 379 -20.66 12.04 18.98
C PHE A 379 -21.50 13.08 19.70
N ARG A 380 -21.03 13.59 20.83
CA ARG A 380 -21.74 14.66 21.54
C ARG A 380 -21.93 15.90 20.68
N ILE A 381 -20.90 16.27 19.90
CA ILE A 381 -21.00 17.42 18.98
C ILE A 381 -22.01 17.14 17.87
N ILE A 382 -22.00 15.95 17.29
CA ILE A 382 -23.01 15.55 16.31
C ILE A 382 -24.41 15.64 16.94
N GLU A 383 -24.60 15.10 18.15
CA GLU A 383 -25.87 15.14 18.86
C GLU A 383 -26.34 16.58 19.12
N LEU A 384 -25.45 17.48 19.51
CA LEU A 384 -25.79 18.91 19.66
C LEU A 384 -26.26 19.52 18.35
N LEU A 385 -25.60 19.19 17.24
CA LEU A 385 -25.95 19.72 15.93
C LEU A 385 -27.31 19.20 15.45
N VAL A 386 -27.53 17.89 15.49
CA VAL A 386 -28.76 17.28 14.98
C VAL A 386 -29.98 17.56 15.86
N ASN A 387 -29.77 17.91 17.13
CA ASN A 387 -30.83 18.38 18.04
C ASN A 387 -31.05 19.91 17.99
N GLY A 388 -30.36 20.65 17.11
CA GLY A 388 -30.50 22.10 17.00
C GLY A 388 -29.96 22.86 18.20
N LYS A 389 -29.02 22.30 18.95
CA LYS A 389 -28.45 22.89 20.18
C LYS A 389 -27.09 23.60 19.92
N ILE A 390 -26.62 23.63 18.70
CA ILE A 390 -25.43 24.43 18.33
C ILE A 390 -25.84 25.91 18.30
N GLU A 391 -25.08 26.73 19.02
CA GLU A 391 -25.28 28.17 18.98
C GLU A 391 -25.03 28.74 17.59
N ARG A 392 -25.94 29.61 17.11
CA ARG A 392 -25.83 30.19 15.77
C ARG A 392 -24.54 30.99 15.61
N GLU A 393 -24.11 31.69 16.64
CA GLU A 393 -22.87 32.46 16.63
C GLU A 393 -21.63 31.58 16.45
N LEU A 394 -21.59 30.46 17.13
CA LEU A 394 -20.51 29.46 16.98
C LEU A 394 -20.46 28.91 15.55
N TYR A 395 -21.60 28.61 14.97
CA TYR A 395 -21.70 28.17 13.58
C TYR A 395 -21.18 29.23 12.59
N LEU A 396 -21.61 30.49 12.76
CA LEU A 396 -21.18 31.60 11.91
C LEU A 396 -19.69 31.90 12.07
N GLU A 397 -19.14 31.75 13.27
CA GLU A 397 -17.71 31.89 13.52
C GLU A 397 -16.91 30.80 12.82
N ALA A 398 -17.32 29.53 12.96
CA ALA A 398 -16.68 28.41 12.25
C ALA A 398 -16.70 28.61 10.73
N LYS A 399 -17.82 29.07 10.17
CA LYS A 399 -17.97 29.35 8.74
C LYS A 399 -17.08 30.51 8.29
N ARG A 400 -17.01 31.59 9.07
CA ARG A 400 -16.14 32.73 8.78
C ARG A 400 -14.66 32.33 8.82
N GLU A 401 -14.24 31.54 9.82
CA GLU A 401 -12.86 31.04 9.89
C GLU A 401 -12.49 30.20 8.66
N LEU A 402 -13.40 29.36 8.16
CA LEU A 402 -13.21 28.63 6.91
C LEU A 402 -12.97 29.57 5.73
N LEU A 403 -13.84 30.56 5.54
CA LEU A 403 -13.81 31.45 4.39
C LEU A 403 -12.61 32.40 4.41
N GLU A 404 -12.25 32.92 5.59
CA GLU A 404 -11.19 33.92 5.72
C GLU A 404 -9.78 33.34 5.86
N ARG A 405 -9.63 32.18 6.50
CA ARG A 405 -8.31 31.61 6.83
C ARG A 405 -7.92 30.41 5.98
N GLU A 406 -8.88 29.56 5.65
CA GLU A 406 -8.58 28.29 4.99
C GLU A 406 -8.74 28.37 3.48
N PHE A 407 -9.76 29.10 3.03
CA PHE A 407 -10.08 29.26 1.61
C PHE A 407 -10.04 30.74 1.25
N GLN A 408 -8.87 31.30 1.08
CA GLN A 408 -8.71 32.68 0.65
C GLN A 408 -8.92 32.84 -0.86
N GLY A 409 -10.11 33.26 -1.24
CA GLY A 409 -10.44 33.50 -2.67
C GLY A 409 -10.54 32.20 -3.48
N ASP A 410 -10.65 32.30 -4.79
CA ASP A 410 -10.83 31.19 -5.73
C ASP A 410 -9.60 30.25 -5.86
N ARG A 411 -8.74 30.18 -4.85
CA ARG A 411 -7.49 29.43 -4.89
C ARG A 411 -7.44 28.42 -3.77
N ILE A 412 -7.32 27.16 -4.16
CA ILE A 412 -7.04 26.06 -3.24
C ILE A 412 -5.55 25.75 -3.30
N ARG A 413 -4.87 25.85 -2.18
CA ARG A 413 -3.45 25.46 -2.07
C ARG A 413 -3.33 24.01 -1.73
N TYR A 414 -2.54 23.32 -2.53
CA TYR A 414 -2.10 21.97 -2.27
C TYR A 414 -0.65 21.99 -1.79
N SER A 415 -0.32 21.19 -0.81
CA SER A 415 1.07 20.86 -0.55
C SER A 415 1.29 19.37 -0.81
N LEU A 416 2.10 19.06 -1.81
CA LEU A 416 2.66 17.75 -2.07
C LEU A 416 4.13 17.80 -1.61
N GLY A 417 4.39 17.29 -0.42
CA GLY A 417 5.74 17.34 0.15
C GLY A 417 6.27 18.77 0.34
N LYS A 418 7.33 19.15 -0.38
CA LYS A 418 7.92 20.50 -0.33
C LYS A 418 7.37 21.48 -1.36
N GLU A 419 6.57 21.01 -2.30
CA GLU A 419 5.99 21.84 -3.36
C GLU A 419 4.54 22.18 -3.05
N SER A 420 4.16 23.45 -3.27
CA SER A 420 2.78 23.90 -3.17
C SER A 420 2.24 24.17 -4.58
N LEU A 421 1.12 23.52 -4.93
CA LEU A 421 0.40 23.77 -6.16
C LEU A 421 -0.82 24.64 -5.85
N GLU A 422 -0.99 25.76 -6.53
CA GLU A 422 -2.24 26.54 -6.48
C GLU A 422 -3.15 26.10 -7.62
N ILE A 423 -4.35 25.65 -7.28
CA ILE A 423 -5.38 25.37 -8.29
C ILE A 423 -6.46 26.44 -8.18
N THR A 424 -6.75 27.10 -9.28
CA THR A 424 -7.91 27.97 -9.44
C THR A 424 -9.15 27.10 -9.58
N ASP A 425 -10.20 27.42 -8.82
CA ASP A 425 -11.52 26.80 -9.00
C ASP A 425 -12.07 27.25 -10.37
N LYS A 426 -11.82 26.43 -11.40
CA LYS A 426 -12.40 26.69 -12.73
C LYS A 426 -13.85 26.31 -12.69
N VAL A 427 -14.70 27.31 -12.73
CA VAL A 427 -16.14 27.18 -12.90
C VAL A 427 -16.40 26.54 -14.28
N TYR A 428 -16.75 25.26 -14.29
CA TYR A 428 -17.09 24.57 -15.54
C TYR A 428 -18.55 24.74 -15.94
N SER A 429 -19.44 24.93 -15.04
CA SER A 429 -20.85 25.34 -15.12
C SER A 429 -21.45 25.16 -13.73
N GLY A 430 -22.16 26.17 -13.21
CA GLY A 430 -22.74 26.12 -11.88
C GLY A 430 -22.00 26.99 -10.87
N LYS A 431 -22.33 26.84 -9.59
CA LYS A 431 -21.74 27.60 -8.50
C LYS A 431 -20.31 27.18 -8.22
N SER A 432 -19.47 28.15 -7.88
CA SER A 432 -18.11 27.85 -7.38
C SER A 432 -18.16 27.12 -6.04
N PHE A 433 -17.09 26.43 -5.69
CA PHE A 433 -17.00 25.75 -4.39
C PHE A 433 -17.13 26.76 -3.22
N PHE A 434 -16.63 27.97 -3.39
CA PHE A 434 -16.74 29.04 -2.40
C PHE A 434 -18.18 29.51 -2.21
N GLU A 435 -18.92 29.73 -3.30
CA GLU A 435 -20.33 30.06 -3.21
C GLU A 435 -21.14 28.99 -2.50
N LEU A 436 -20.79 27.72 -2.74
CA LEU A 436 -21.43 26.59 -2.06
C LEU A 436 -21.06 26.53 -0.57
N LEU A 437 -19.82 26.86 -0.18
CA LEU A 437 -19.43 27.00 1.22
C LEU A 437 -20.20 28.12 1.90
N GLU A 438 -20.28 29.28 1.25
CA GLU A 438 -20.94 30.47 1.76
C GLU A 438 -22.46 30.27 1.94
N GLU A 439 -23.09 29.54 1.05
CA GLU A 439 -24.50 29.19 1.10
C GLU A 439 -24.83 28.03 2.06
N THR A 440 -23.85 27.31 2.57
CA THR A 440 -24.13 26.19 3.45
C THR A 440 -24.69 26.69 4.78
N GLU A 441 -25.88 26.22 5.14
CA GLU A 441 -26.57 26.46 6.40
C GLU A 441 -26.70 25.16 7.20
N ILE A 442 -27.03 25.22 8.48
CA ILE A 442 -27.21 24.03 9.34
C ILE A 442 -28.24 23.08 8.75
N THR A 443 -29.33 23.61 8.21
CA THR A 443 -30.37 22.81 7.54
C THR A 443 -29.87 22.11 6.30
N THR A 444 -28.93 22.74 5.57
CA THR A 444 -28.28 22.12 4.42
C THR A 444 -27.40 20.94 4.89
N ILE A 445 -26.65 21.10 5.97
CA ILE A 445 -25.86 20.01 6.57
C ILE A 445 -26.75 18.86 7.01
N LEU A 446 -27.93 19.16 7.63
CA LEU A 446 -28.89 18.12 8.01
C LEU A 446 -29.36 17.31 6.81
N SER A 447 -29.70 17.98 5.71
CA SER A 447 -30.14 17.32 4.48
C SER A 447 -29.01 16.52 3.82
N ASP A 448 -27.82 17.11 3.69
CA ASP A 448 -26.71 16.55 2.93
C ASP A 448 -26.01 15.39 3.66
N LEU A 449 -25.80 15.53 4.97
CA LEU A 449 -25.06 14.56 5.76
C LEU A 449 -25.99 13.57 6.48
N PHE A 450 -27.06 14.06 7.09
CA PHE A 450 -27.93 13.26 7.97
C PHE A 450 -29.23 12.83 7.29
N HIS A 451 -29.41 13.17 6.03
CA HIS A 451 -30.58 12.80 5.22
C HIS A 451 -31.94 13.22 5.83
N SER A 452 -31.97 14.33 6.55
CA SER A 452 -33.16 14.85 7.19
C SER A 452 -33.32 16.34 6.93
N SER A 453 -34.57 16.79 6.78
CA SER A 453 -34.90 18.23 6.70
C SER A 453 -35.21 18.88 8.05
N THR A 454 -35.28 18.07 9.11
CA THR A 454 -35.66 18.50 10.46
C THR A 454 -34.65 17.96 11.50
N PHE A 455 -34.55 18.67 12.61
CA PHE A 455 -33.81 18.22 13.77
C PHE A 455 -34.44 16.94 14.36
N GLY A 456 -33.61 16.07 14.93
CA GLY A 456 -34.05 14.81 15.51
C GLY A 456 -32.94 14.12 16.30
N LYS A 457 -33.26 13.01 16.97
CA LYS A 457 -32.32 12.21 17.73
C LYS A 457 -31.62 11.18 16.87
N ILE A 458 -30.42 10.79 17.28
CA ILE A 458 -29.68 9.70 16.64
C ILE A 458 -30.22 8.37 17.15
N GLU A 459 -30.54 7.48 16.23
CA GLU A 459 -30.82 6.08 16.47
C GLU A 459 -29.67 5.19 16.00
N PHE A 460 -29.35 4.19 16.80
CA PHE A 460 -28.34 3.20 16.49
C PHE A 460 -29.00 1.91 16.00
N ILE A 461 -28.52 1.40 14.88
CA ILE A 461 -28.98 0.13 14.30
C ILE A 461 -27.81 -0.83 14.37
N HIS A 462 -27.92 -1.86 15.21
CA HIS A 462 -26.90 -2.90 15.33
C HIS A 462 -27.19 -4.03 14.34
N SER A 463 -26.21 -4.43 13.54
CA SER A 463 -26.27 -5.62 12.70
C SER A 463 -25.55 -6.76 13.41
N GLU A 464 -26.24 -7.85 13.68
CA GLU A 464 -25.68 -9.03 14.35
C GLU A 464 -24.68 -9.78 13.45
N ASP A 465 -24.83 -9.69 12.12
CA ASP A 465 -24.02 -10.43 11.14
C ASP A 465 -22.67 -9.77 10.82
N VAL A 466 -22.56 -8.46 11.03
CA VAL A 466 -21.34 -7.69 10.68
C VAL A 466 -21.09 -6.76 11.86
N GLN A 467 -20.05 -6.94 12.63
CA GLN A 467 -19.71 -6.10 13.82
C GLN A 467 -19.68 -4.58 13.53
N GLU A 468 -20.73 -4.09 12.89
CA GLU A 468 -20.91 -2.70 12.48
C GLU A 468 -22.19 -2.15 13.10
N THR A 469 -22.14 -0.91 13.57
CA THR A 469 -23.29 -0.19 14.08
C THR A 469 -23.64 0.95 13.14
N GLY A 470 -24.83 0.88 12.55
CA GLY A 470 -25.38 1.94 11.72
C GLY A 470 -25.97 3.08 12.57
N MET A 471 -25.93 4.29 12.02
CA MET A 471 -26.53 5.47 12.63
C MET A 471 -27.50 6.13 11.65
N LYS A 472 -28.72 6.42 12.11
CA LYS A 472 -29.70 7.24 11.39
C LYS A 472 -30.31 8.29 12.32
N LEU A 473 -30.98 9.27 11.76
CA LEU A 473 -31.88 10.13 12.55
C LEU A 473 -33.26 9.49 12.67
N GLU A 474 -33.94 9.68 13.80
CA GLU A 474 -35.35 9.28 13.98
C GLU A 474 -36.29 9.85 12.90
N THR A 475 -35.88 10.96 12.30
CA THR A 475 -36.62 11.67 11.24
C THR A 475 -36.20 11.22 9.83
N SER A 476 -35.35 10.19 9.68
CA SER A 476 -34.85 9.67 8.41
C SER A 476 -34.80 8.15 8.39
N GLU A 477 -35.14 7.55 7.26
CA GLU A 477 -35.00 6.11 7.03
C GLU A 477 -33.57 5.72 6.56
N LYS A 478 -32.73 6.72 6.23
CA LYS A 478 -31.39 6.46 5.68
C LYS A 478 -30.33 6.50 6.77
N ILE A 479 -29.42 5.52 6.70
CA ILE A 479 -28.21 5.50 7.52
C ILE A 479 -27.26 6.60 7.02
N PHE A 480 -26.80 7.46 7.91
CA PHE A 480 -25.84 8.51 7.61
C PHE A 480 -24.40 8.14 7.99
N GLY A 481 -24.23 7.18 8.88
CA GLY A 481 -22.90 6.78 9.35
C GLY A 481 -22.83 5.33 9.80
N LEU A 482 -21.63 4.77 9.74
CA LEU A 482 -21.29 3.45 10.24
C LEU A 482 -20.15 3.57 11.23
N ILE A 483 -20.28 2.90 12.38
CA ILE A 483 -19.20 2.71 13.33
C ILE A 483 -18.64 1.33 13.10
N LYS A 484 -17.36 1.26 12.78
CA LYS A 484 -16.60 0.02 12.72
C LYS A 484 -15.56 0.05 13.82
N LEU A 485 -15.68 -0.84 14.77
CA LEU A 485 -14.65 -1.05 15.77
C LEU A 485 -13.54 -1.85 15.10
N GLY A 486 -12.34 -1.26 14.98
CA GLY A 486 -11.18 -1.97 14.45
C GLY A 486 -10.79 -3.11 15.39
N GLU A 487 -10.42 -4.26 14.83
CA GLU A 487 -9.74 -5.36 15.53
C GLU A 487 -8.34 -4.93 15.99
#